data_0c60667a1125bfbc9ba07bcf076214ec
#
_entry.id   0c60667a1125bfbc9ba07bcf076214ec
#
_cell.length_a   1.000
_cell.length_b   1.000
_cell.length_c   1.000
_cell.angle_alpha   90.00
_cell.angle_beta   90.00
_cell.angle_gamma   90.00
#
_symmetry.space_group_name_H-M   'P 1'
#
loop_
_entity.id
_entity.type
_entity.pdbx_description
1 polymer ?
#
loop_
_entity_poly.entity_id
_entity_poly.type
_entity_poly.pdbx_seq_one_letter_code
_entity_poly.pdbx_strand_id
1 'polypeptide(L)'
;MNTQKVQFIRSAAFKKDFLRDGRAGIVFAGRSNVGKSSVINCLLQRKNFARVGSTPGKTVQVNYFLVDGVYFVDLPGYGYAKVSGDERRRWGDLMEDFFGEPERITLGVMIVDLRHAPTADDITMAEYFKAAERPFVVVANKLDKLKKSEIEPNLARVREVLTMDDSVAVIPMSSIKGTGRGELLRLIEESV
;
A
#
# COMPACT_ATOMS: atom_id res chain seq x y z
N MET A 1 11.50 -11.30 10.13
CA MET A 1 10.52 -10.42 10.86
C MET A 1 9.48 -11.28 11.57
N ASN A 2 9.22 -11.00 12.85
CA ASN A 2 8.16 -11.69 13.59
C ASN A 2 6.82 -10.96 13.41
N THR A 3 6.05 -11.35 12.41
CA THR A 3 4.76 -10.72 12.08
C THR A 3 3.67 -10.94 13.14
N GLN A 4 3.92 -11.75 14.18
CA GLN A 4 3.00 -11.93 15.31
C GLN A 4 3.14 -10.81 16.36
N LYS A 5 4.30 -10.12 16.40
CA LYS A 5 4.52 -8.96 17.26
C LYS A 5 4.00 -7.71 16.54
N VAL A 6 2.72 -7.48 16.62
CA VAL A 6 2.09 -6.33 15.98
C VAL A 6 1.24 -5.55 16.97
N GLN A 7 1.37 -4.22 16.92
CA GLN A 7 0.63 -3.27 17.74
C GLN A 7 0.16 -2.09 16.90
N PHE A 8 -1.10 -1.70 17.03
CA PHE A 8 -1.56 -0.42 16.51
C PHE A 8 -0.99 0.71 17.39
N ILE A 9 -0.37 1.70 16.75
CA ILE A 9 0.27 2.83 17.46
C ILE A 9 -0.63 4.04 17.46
N ARG A 10 -0.98 4.55 16.27
CA ARG A 10 -1.87 5.72 16.11
C ARG A 10 -2.39 5.86 14.69
N SER A 11 -3.39 6.72 14.56
CA SER A 11 -3.78 7.34 13.29
C SER A 11 -3.29 8.79 13.27
N ALA A 12 -2.82 9.25 12.12
CA ALA A 12 -2.35 10.61 11.89
C ALA A 12 -3.17 11.26 10.77
N ALA A 13 -3.88 12.34 11.08
CA ALA A 13 -4.66 13.10 10.12
C ALA A 13 -3.93 14.36 9.61
N PHE A 14 -2.84 14.74 10.26
CA PHE A 14 -2.07 15.95 9.98
C PHE A 14 -0.57 15.65 10.04
N LYS A 15 0.22 16.43 9.32
CA LYS A 15 1.69 16.33 9.26
C LYS A 15 2.36 16.31 10.65
N LYS A 16 1.86 17.09 11.60
CA LYS A 16 2.37 17.14 12.97
C LYS A 16 2.25 15.82 13.74
N ASP A 17 1.31 14.97 13.33
CA ASP A 17 1.01 13.70 14.00
C ASP A 17 1.84 12.52 13.44
N PHE A 18 2.59 12.74 12.36
CA PHE A 18 3.45 11.72 11.76
C PHE A 18 4.57 11.32 12.71
N LEU A 19 4.89 10.02 12.74
CA LEU A 19 5.98 9.49 13.56
C LEU A 19 7.34 9.86 12.96
N ARG A 20 8.28 10.27 13.82
CA ARG A 20 9.63 10.76 13.47
C ARG A 20 10.72 10.18 14.37
N ASP A 21 10.54 8.93 14.80
CA ASP A 21 11.50 8.28 15.71
C ASP A 21 12.62 7.50 14.99
N GLY A 22 12.72 7.65 13.66
CA GLY A 22 13.79 7.08 12.85
C GLY A 22 13.63 5.60 12.50
N ARG A 23 12.51 4.96 12.85
CA ARG A 23 12.26 3.56 12.48
C ARG A 23 11.94 3.42 11.01
N ALA A 24 12.33 2.27 10.45
CA ALA A 24 11.98 1.90 9.08
C ALA A 24 10.46 1.90 8.87
N GLY A 25 10.00 2.48 7.76
CA GLY A 25 8.60 2.56 7.38
C GLY A 25 8.30 1.79 6.10
N ILE A 26 7.46 0.77 6.18
CA ILE A 26 6.92 0.05 5.02
C ILE A 26 5.55 0.65 4.72
N VAL A 27 5.43 1.36 3.60
CA VAL A 27 4.29 2.22 3.29
C VAL A 27 3.36 1.53 2.31
N PHE A 28 2.14 1.25 2.74
CA PHE A 28 1.10 0.57 1.94
C PHE A 28 0.14 1.59 1.35
N ALA A 29 0.03 1.61 0.03
CA ALA A 29 -0.91 2.42 -0.72
C ALA A 29 -1.75 1.56 -1.65
N GLY A 30 -2.98 2.00 -1.94
CA GLY A 30 -3.85 1.30 -2.87
C GLY A 30 -5.25 1.90 -2.89
N ARG A 31 -5.93 1.71 -4.01
CA ARG A 31 -7.28 2.18 -4.20
C ARG A 31 -8.25 1.49 -3.23
N SER A 32 -9.35 2.17 -2.93
CA SER A 32 -10.45 1.57 -2.17
C SER A 32 -10.88 0.23 -2.79
N ASN A 33 -11.09 -0.78 -1.95
CA ASN A 33 -11.50 -2.13 -2.33
C ASN A 33 -10.50 -2.94 -3.19
N VAL A 34 -9.26 -2.46 -3.37
CA VAL A 34 -8.20 -3.21 -4.05
C VAL A 34 -7.72 -4.42 -3.22
N GLY A 35 -7.98 -4.38 -1.91
CA GLY A 35 -7.57 -5.41 -0.96
C GLY A 35 -6.32 -5.03 -0.14
N LYS A 36 -6.02 -3.72 0.00
CA LYS A 36 -4.87 -3.23 0.79
C LYS A 36 -4.86 -3.79 2.22
N SER A 37 -5.94 -3.63 2.97
CA SER A 37 -6.09 -4.20 4.33
C SER A 37 -5.98 -5.74 4.33
N SER A 38 -6.45 -6.41 3.27
CA SER A 38 -6.32 -7.86 3.13
C SER A 38 -4.86 -8.29 2.91
N VAL A 39 -4.08 -7.51 2.14
CA VAL A 39 -2.63 -7.74 1.95
C VAL A 39 -1.90 -7.57 3.27
N ILE A 40 -2.14 -6.47 4.01
CA ILE A 40 -1.55 -6.24 5.33
C ILE A 40 -1.91 -7.37 6.29
N ASN A 41 -3.18 -7.76 6.38
CA ASN A 41 -3.63 -8.87 7.23
C ASN A 41 -3.01 -10.22 6.82
N CYS A 42 -2.83 -10.46 5.52
CA CYS A 42 -2.16 -11.65 4.99
C CYS A 42 -0.67 -11.68 5.42
N LEU A 43 0.05 -10.57 5.32
CA LEU A 43 1.43 -10.46 5.79
C LEU A 43 1.54 -10.75 7.28
N LEU A 44 0.64 -10.16 8.08
CA LEU A 44 0.61 -10.29 9.53
C LEU A 44 0.04 -11.64 10.02
N GLN A 45 -0.54 -12.45 9.12
CA GLN A 45 -1.30 -13.66 9.46
C GLN A 45 -2.38 -13.40 10.53
N ARG A 46 -3.04 -12.24 10.43
CA ARG A 46 -4.09 -11.78 11.33
C ARG A 46 -5.40 -11.54 10.59
N LYS A 47 -6.50 -11.91 11.21
CA LYS A 47 -7.84 -11.58 10.68
C LYS A 47 -8.26 -10.20 11.18
N ASN A 48 -8.70 -9.32 10.26
CA ASN A 48 -9.33 -8.01 10.55
C ASN A 48 -8.47 -7.01 11.34
N PHE A 49 -7.16 -7.17 11.42
CA PHE A 49 -6.29 -6.25 12.16
C PHE A 49 -6.22 -4.86 11.49
N ALA A 50 -5.96 -4.80 10.20
CA ALA A 50 -5.88 -3.54 9.44
C ALA A 50 -7.25 -2.88 9.15
N ARG A 51 -8.36 -3.41 9.63
CA ARG A 51 -9.69 -2.78 9.51
C ARG A 51 -9.94 -1.67 10.55
N VAL A 52 -9.04 -1.44 11.48
CA VAL A 52 -9.17 -0.41 12.50
C VAL A 52 -9.14 0.96 11.81
N GLY A 53 -10.31 1.54 11.60
CA GLY A 53 -10.46 2.90 11.03
C GLY A 53 -11.09 3.00 9.64
N SER A 54 -11.40 1.91 8.95
CA SER A 54 -11.95 1.90 7.59
C SER A 54 -13.48 2.06 7.50
N THR A 55 -14.10 2.82 8.39
CA THR A 55 -15.52 3.16 8.25
C THR A 55 -15.64 4.26 7.19
N PRO A 56 -16.44 4.08 6.12
CA PRO A 56 -16.72 5.14 5.16
C PRO A 56 -17.21 6.41 5.86
N GLY A 57 -16.68 7.58 5.49
CA GLY A 57 -17.04 8.86 6.09
C GLY A 57 -16.26 9.24 7.35
N LYS A 58 -15.24 8.46 7.76
CA LYS A 58 -14.29 8.89 8.80
C LYS A 58 -13.11 9.65 8.19
N THR A 59 -12.50 10.50 9.02
CA THR A 59 -11.37 11.36 8.69
C THR A 59 -10.29 10.58 7.92
N VAL A 60 -9.81 11.17 6.82
CA VAL A 60 -8.68 10.66 6.05
C VAL A 60 -7.44 10.63 6.95
N GLN A 61 -6.85 9.46 7.16
CA GLN A 61 -5.77 9.26 8.13
C GLN A 61 -4.75 8.23 7.63
N VAL A 62 -3.49 8.44 8.02
CA VAL A 62 -2.40 7.46 7.93
C VAL A 62 -2.41 6.63 9.21
N ASN A 63 -2.45 5.29 9.10
CA ASN A 63 -2.43 4.41 10.26
C ASN A 63 -1.04 3.77 10.42
N TYR A 64 -0.52 3.80 11.65
CA TYR A 64 0.78 3.24 11.99
C TYR A 64 0.61 1.98 12.84
N PHE A 65 1.20 0.88 12.36
CA PHE A 65 1.32 -0.38 13.09
C PHE A 65 2.79 -0.69 13.31
N LEU A 66 3.17 -0.98 14.55
CA LEU A 66 4.53 -1.44 14.86
C LEU A 66 4.57 -2.96 14.73
N VAL A 67 5.42 -3.46 13.86
CA VAL A 67 5.60 -4.88 13.55
C VAL A 67 7.07 -5.24 13.75
N ASP A 68 7.38 -5.90 14.86
CA ASP A 68 8.75 -6.35 15.19
C ASP A 68 9.83 -5.24 15.05
N GLY A 69 9.50 -4.02 15.44
CA GLY A 69 10.41 -2.87 15.39
C GLY A 69 10.30 -1.98 14.14
N VAL A 70 9.55 -2.40 13.14
CA VAL A 70 9.34 -1.69 11.85
C VAL A 70 7.91 -1.14 11.80
N TYR A 71 7.71 0.03 11.23
CA TYR A 71 6.37 0.54 10.99
C TYR A 71 5.78 0.02 9.70
N PHE A 72 4.60 -0.61 9.78
CA PHE A 72 3.70 -0.76 8.67
C PHE A 72 2.78 0.47 8.65
N VAL A 73 2.88 1.26 7.58
CA VAL A 73 2.19 2.54 7.43
C VAL A 73 1.10 2.37 6.40
N ASP A 74 -0.16 2.36 6.85
CA ASP A 74 -1.33 2.18 6.00
C ASP A 74 -1.87 3.54 5.57
N LEU A 75 -1.60 3.94 4.33
CA LEU A 75 -2.12 5.18 3.75
C LEU A 75 -3.63 5.08 3.50
N PRO A 76 -4.37 6.19 3.58
CA PRO A 76 -5.79 6.19 3.26
C PRO A 76 -6.01 5.75 1.81
N GLY A 77 -6.99 4.88 1.58
CA GLY A 77 -7.36 4.45 0.24
C GLY A 77 -7.85 5.61 -0.62
N TYR A 78 -7.59 5.55 -1.91
CA TYR A 78 -8.05 6.52 -2.91
C TYR A 78 -9.11 5.94 -3.84
N GLY A 79 -9.63 6.76 -4.77
CA GLY A 79 -10.55 6.29 -5.81
C GLY A 79 -11.94 5.90 -5.31
N TYR A 80 -12.43 6.51 -4.24
CA TYR A 80 -13.83 6.35 -3.82
C TYR A 80 -14.76 7.07 -4.80
N ALA A 81 -15.78 6.37 -5.31
CA ALA A 81 -16.75 6.93 -6.27
C ALA A 81 -17.63 8.05 -5.68
N LYS A 82 -17.75 8.11 -4.35
CA LYS A 82 -18.62 9.06 -3.64
C LYS A 82 -17.86 9.74 -2.49
N VAL A 83 -16.84 10.51 -2.81
CA VAL A 83 -16.21 11.44 -1.85
C VAL A 83 -16.53 12.88 -2.21
N SER A 84 -16.72 13.71 -1.20
CA SER A 84 -16.88 15.15 -1.40
C SER A 84 -15.60 15.78 -1.95
N GLY A 85 -15.71 16.94 -2.60
CA GLY A 85 -14.53 17.69 -3.05
C GLY A 85 -13.57 18.01 -1.91
N ASP A 86 -14.10 18.26 -0.72
CA ASP A 86 -13.30 18.55 0.48
C ASP A 86 -12.54 17.33 0.99
N GLU A 87 -13.13 16.13 0.95
CA GLU A 87 -12.44 14.88 1.31
C GLU A 87 -11.32 14.57 0.33
N ARG A 88 -11.53 14.80 -0.98
CA ARG A 88 -10.51 14.62 -2.00
C ARG A 88 -9.34 15.59 -1.79
N ARG A 89 -9.64 16.86 -1.46
CA ARG A 89 -8.60 17.86 -1.15
C ARG A 89 -7.81 17.45 0.08
N ARG A 90 -8.46 17.08 1.17
CA ARG A 90 -7.81 16.62 2.41
C ARG A 90 -6.92 15.38 2.16
N TRP A 91 -7.36 14.48 1.28
CA TRP A 91 -6.55 13.34 0.87
C TRP A 91 -5.29 13.81 0.13
N GLY A 92 -5.42 14.72 -0.82
CA GLY A 92 -4.30 15.31 -1.56
C GLY A 92 -3.30 15.98 -0.63
N ASP A 93 -3.77 16.91 0.23
CA ASP A 93 -2.94 17.64 1.20
C ASP A 93 -2.17 16.65 2.12
N LEU A 94 -2.82 15.60 2.59
CA LEU A 94 -2.20 14.58 3.44
C LEU A 94 -1.14 13.77 2.69
N MET A 95 -1.35 13.46 1.40
CA MET A 95 -0.37 12.75 0.56
C MET A 95 0.83 13.66 0.25
N GLU A 96 0.62 14.92 -0.10
CA GLU A 96 1.69 15.90 -0.28
C GLU A 96 2.54 16.04 0.98
N ASP A 97 1.91 16.18 2.14
CA ASP A 97 2.59 16.23 3.43
C ASP A 97 3.38 14.96 3.75
N PHE A 98 2.83 13.78 3.43
CA PHE A 98 3.46 12.50 3.72
C PHE A 98 4.65 12.24 2.81
N PHE A 99 4.48 12.37 1.50
CA PHE A 99 5.53 12.16 0.51
C PHE A 99 6.55 13.31 0.46
N GLY A 100 6.21 14.49 1.01
CA GLY A 100 7.14 15.59 1.22
C GLY A 100 8.23 15.34 2.28
N GLU A 101 8.14 14.23 3.04
CA GLU A 101 9.16 13.77 3.98
C GLU A 101 9.56 12.31 3.67
N PRO A 102 10.23 12.08 2.51
CA PRO A 102 10.45 10.73 1.97
C PRO A 102 11.38 9.86 2.83
N GLU A 103 12.15 10.44 3.75
CA GLU A 103 13.01 9.70 4.68
C GLU A 103 12.25 8.71 5.58
N ARG A 104 10.91 8.84 5.68
CA ARG A 104 10.04 7.91 6.41
C ARG A 104 9.73 6.65 5.61
N ILE A 105 9.99 6.66 4.31
CA ILE A 105 9.70 5.56 3.40
C ILE A 105 10.96 4.74 3.23
N THR A 106 11.00 3.56 3.86
CA THR A 106 12.04 2.57 3.62
C THR A 106 11.70 1.74 2.40
N LEU A 107 10.44 1.31 2.29
CA LEU A 107 9.91 0.60 1.13
C LEU A 107 8.44 0.98 0.90
N GLY A 108 8.09 1.37 -0.32
CA GLY A 108 6.71 1.50 -0.75
C GLY A 108 6.12 0.16 -1.20
N VAL A 109 4.88 -0.11 -0.85
CA VAL A 109 4.11 -1.27 -1.31
C VAL A 109 2.81 -0.74 -1.93
N MET A 110 2.80 -0.62 -3.25
CA MET A 110 1.64 -0.16 -4.00
C MET A 110 0.78 -1.35 -4.41
N ILE A 111 -0.49 -1.39 -3.98
CA ILE A 111 -1.40 -2.49 -4.26
C ILE A 111 -2.38 -2.10 -5.38
N VAL A 112 -2.42 -2.90 -6.44
CA VAL A 112 -3.34 -2.76 -7.56
C VAL A 112 -4.21 -4.01 -7.75
N ASP A 113 -5.33 -3.88 -8.44
CA ASP A 113 -6.21 -4.99 -8.77
C ASP A 113 -5.78 -5.62 -10.11
N LEU A 114 -5.19 -6.83 -10.08
CA LEU A 114 -4.66 -7.50 -11.26
C LEU A 114 -5.72 -7.81 -12.34
N ARG A 115 -7.01 -7.80 -11.98
CA ARG A 115 -8.11 -8.07 -12.92
C ARG A 115 -8.34 -6.96 -13.95
N HIS A 116 -7.92 -5.75 -13.63
CA HIS A 116 -8.20 -4.54 -14.41
C HIS A 116 -6.92 -3.78 -14.73
N ALA A 117 -6.98 -2.92 -15.75
CA ALA A 117 -5.92 -1.94 -15.96
C ALA A 117 -5.85 -0.99 -14.75
N PRO A 118 -4.65 -0.55 -14.33
CA PRO A 118 -4.51 0.52 -13.36
C PRO A 118 -5.29 1.77 -13.78
N THR A 119 -5.88 2.45 -12.81
CA THR A 119 -6.66 3.67 -13.03
C THR A 119 -5.78 4.92 -13.02
N ALA A 120 -6.35 6.08 -13.39
CA ALA A 120 -5.66 7.37 -13.29
C ALA A 120 -5.18 7.65 -11.85
N ASP A 121 -5.96 7.27 -10.84
CA ASP A 121 -5.56 7.41 -9.43
C ASP A 121 -4.38 6.49 -9.07
N ASP A 122 -4.31 5.27 -9.66
CA ASP A 122 -3.16 4.38 -9.49
C ASP A 122 -1.90 4.97 -10.14
N ILE A 123 -2.03 5.59 -11.31
CA ILE A 123 -0.92 6.29 -11.97
C ILE A 123 -0.42 7.44 -11.08
N THR A 124 -1.33 8.27 -10.57
CA THR A 124 -0.98 9.36 -9.66
C THR A 124 -0.23 8.86 -8.43
N MET A 125 -0.66 7.75 -7.82
CA MET A 125 0.03 7.17 -6.67
C MET A 125 1.42 6.63 -7.04
N ALA A 126 1.56 6.01 -8.21
CA ALA A 126 2.87 5.57 -8.70
C ALA A 126 3.83 6.76 -8.89
N GLU A 127 3.33 7.90 -9.38
CA GLU A 127 4.13 9.12 -9.51
C GLU A 127 4.57 9.69 -8.14
N TYR A 128 3.74 9.61 -7.10
CA TYR A 128 4.17 9.96 -5.74
C TYR A 128 5.36 9.09 -5.27
N PHE A 129 5.31 7.77 -5.47
CA PHE A 129 6.42 6.89 -5.11
C PHE A 129 7.69 7.18 -5.92
N LYS A 130 7.56 7.40 -7.23
CA LYS A 130 8.69 7.76 -8.10
C LYS A 130 9.33 9.09 -7.67
N ALA A 131 8.51 10.11 -7.43
CA ALA A 131 8.96 11.43 -7.01
C ALA A 131 9.63 11.43 -5.62
N ALA A 132 9.26 10.49 -4.75
CA ALA A 132 9.90 10.31 -3.45
C ALA A 132 11.32 9.73 -3.55
N GLU A 133 11.74 9.21 -4.72
CA GLU A 133 13.05 8.57 -4.95
C GLU A 133 13.37 7.47 -3.91
N ARG A 134 12.33 6.72 -3.50
CA ARG A 134 12.45 5.62 -2.55
C ARG A 134 12.10 4.30 -3.22
N PRO A 135 12.73 3.19 -2.79
CA PRO A 135 12.35 1.87 -3.31
C PRO A 135 10.86 1.59 -3.12
N PHE A 136 10.23 1.03 -4.13
CA PHE A 136 8.87 0.54 -4.00
C PHE A 136 8.64 -0.69 -4.87
N VAL A 137 7.61 -1.45 -4.52
CA VAL A 137 7.15 -2.63 -5.25
C VAL A 137 5.67 -2.50 -5.55
N VAL A 138 5.22 -3.14 -6.63
CA VAL A 138 3.80 -3.21 -6.98
C VAL A 138 3.28 -4.60 -6.64
N VAL A 139 2.24 -4.67 -5.83
CA VAL A 139 1.51 -5.90 -5.50
C VAL A 139 0.27 -5.98 -6.36
N ALA A 140 0.27 -6.85 -7.35
CA ALA A 140 -0.85 -7.13 -8.23
C ALA A 140 -1.79 -8.16 -7.57
N ASN A 141 -2.73 -7.67 -6.75
CA ASN A 141 -3.59 -8.50 -5.90
C ASN A 141 -4.79 -9.08 -6.67
N LYS A 142 -5.49 -10.02 -6.06
CA LYS A 142 -6.65 -10.76 -6.57
C LYS A 142 -6.31 -11.77 -7.67
N LEU A 143 -5.09 -12.30 -7.66
CA LEU A 143 -4.62 -13.35 -8.54
C LEU A 143 -5.57 -14.56 -8.58
N ASP A 144 -6.21 -14.89 -7.45
CA ASP A 144 -7.18 -16.00 -7.33
C ASP A 144 -8.45 -15.84 -8.18
N LYS A 145 -8.68 -14.66 -8.73
CA LYS A 145 -9.82 -14.33 -9.58
C LYS A 145 -9.54 -14.45 -11.07
N LEU A 146 -8.30 -14.78 -11.44
CA LEU A 146 -7.86 -14.87 -12.83
C LEU A 146 -7.64 -16.32 -13.26
N LYS A 147 -7.85 -16.60 -14.54
CA LYS A 147 -7.38 -17.82 -15.18
C LYS A 147 -5.89 -17.73 -15.45
N LYS A 148 -5.21 -18.88 -15.54
CA LYS A 148 -3.76 -18.92 -15.80
C LYS A 148 -3.34 -18.11 -17.05
N SER A 149 -4.15 -18.17 -18.12
CA SER A 149 -3.87 -17.47 -19.38
C SER A 149 -4.01 -15.93 -19.28
N GLU A 150 -4.65 -15.43 -18.25
CA GLU A 150 -4.88 -13.98 -18.06
C GLU A 150 -3.79 -13.32 -17.21
N ILE A 151 -2.97 -14.12 -16.49
CA ILE A 151 -2.01 -13.61 -15.50
C ILE A 151 -0.92 -12.80 -16.18
N GLU A 152 -0.15 -13.40 -17.10
CA GLU A 152 0.96 -12.72 -17.77
C GLU A 152 0.53 -11.47 -18.57
N PRO A 153 -0.55 -11.51 -19.39
CA PRO A 153 -1.03 -10.31 -20.07
C PRO A 153 -1.44 -9.20 -19.10
N ASN A 154 -2.04 -9.54 -17.96
CA ASN A 154 -2.46 -8.55 -16.98
C ASN A 154 -1.26 -7.96 -16.20
N LEU A 155 -0.23 -8.75 -15.89
CA LEU A 155 1.01 -8.26 -15.30
C LEU A 155 1.75 -7.32 -16.27
N ALA A 156 1.85 -7.68 -17.54
CA ALA A 156 2.44 -6.82 -18.58
C ALA A 156 1.70 -5.48 -18.66
N ARG A 157 0.37 -5.52 -18.67
CA ARG A 157 -0.47 -4.30 -18.67
C ARG A 157 -0.26 -3.44 -17.43
N VAL A 158 -0.09 -4.02 -16.25
CA VAL A 158 0.22 -3.26 -15.02
C VAL A 158 1.54 -2.52 -15.17
N ARG A 159 2.59 -3.18 -15.66
CA ARG A 159 3.91 -2.56 -15.91
C ARG A 159 3.82 -1.42 -16.93
N GLU A 160 3.15 -1.66 -18.05
CA GLU A 160 2.98 -0.69 -19.13
C GLU A 160 2.25 0.56 -18.65
N VAL A 161 1.05 0.39 -18.07
CA VAL A 161 0.20 1.51 -17.65
C VAL A 161 0.83 2.35 -16.54
N LEU A 162 1.52 1.71 -15.58
CA LEU A 162 2.22 2.40 -14.51
C LEU A 162 3.64 2.86 -14.91
N THR A 163 4.07 2.59 -16.16
CA THR A 163 5.42 2.93 -16.68
C THR A 163 6.52 2.44 -15.73
N MET A 164 6.46 1.15 -15.34
CA MET A 164 7.44 0.53 -14.46
C MET A 164 8.63 -0.01 -15.27
N ASP A 165 9.83 0.39 -14.89
CA ASP A 165 11.06 -0.22 -15.38
C ASP A 165 11.33 -1.57 -14.71
N ASP A 166 12.37 -2.28 -15.16
CA ASP A 166 12.70 -3.62 -14.68
C ASP A 166 13.20 -3.65 -13.23
N SER A 167 13.57 -2.51 -12.66
CA SER A 167 14.00 -2.41 -11.26
C SER A 167 12.85 -2.50 -10.27
N VAL A 168 11.62 -2.21 -10.71
CA VAL A 168 10.43 -2.28 -9.87
C VAL A 168 9.82 -3.67 -9.93
N ALA A 169 9.85 -4.39 -8.82
CA ALA A 169 9.20 -5.69 -8.72
C ALA A 169 7.67 -5.56 -8.81
N VAL A 170 7.04 -6.39 -9.66
CA VAL A 170 5.58 -6.53 -9.73
C VAL A 170 5.23 -7.94 -9.28
N ILE A 171 4.64 -8.07 -8.09
CA ILE A 171 4.38 -9.34 -7.42
C ILE A 171 2.93 -9.75 -7.62
N PRO A 172 2.64 -10.84 -8.35
CA PRO A 172 1.30 -11.40 -8.42
C PRO A 172 0.91 -11.98 -7.06
N MET A 173 -0.19 -11.51 -6.48
CA MET A 173 -0.60 -11.89 -5.13
C MET A 173 -2.06 -12.28 -5.03
N SER A 174 -2.34 -13.28 -4.21
CA SER A 174 -3.67 -13.53 -3.65
C SER A 174 -3.62 -13.39 -2.14
N SER A 175 -4.10 -12.28 -1.63
CA SER A 175 -4.19 -12.05 -0.18
C SER A 175 -5.13 -13.04 0.54
N ILE A 176 -6.03 -13.72 -0.21
CA ILE A 176 -6.93 -14.74 0.32
C ILE A 176 -6.23 -16.09 0.42
N LYS A 177 -5.48 -16.49 -0.63
CA LYS A 177 -4.78 -17.78 -0.69
C LYS A 177 -3.35 -17.75 -0.14
N GLY A 178 -2.80 -16.55 0.13
CA GLY A 178 -1.44 -16.37 0.59
C GLY A 178 -0.37 -16.48 -0.52
N THR A 179 -0.76 -16.66 -1.78
CA THR A 179 0.18 -16.65 -2.91
C THR A 179 0.90 -15.30 -2.99
N GLY A 180 2.21 -15.27 -3.21
CA GLY A 180 3.03 -14.05 -3.27
C GLY A 180 3.41 -13.46 -1.89
N ARG A 181 2.83 -13.95 -0.77
CA ARG A 181 3.14 -13.45 0.58
C ARG A 181 4.61 -13.59 0.93
N GLY A 182 5.19 -14.77 0.67
CA GLY A 182 6.60 -15.05 1.01
C GLY A 182 7.56 -14.13 0.26
N GLU A 183 7.31 -13.88 -1.02
CA GLU A 183 8.12 -12.98 -1.84
C GLU A 183 8.04 -11.53 -1.34
N LEU A 184 6.83 -11.02 -1.07
CA LEU A 184 6.66 -9.67 -0.54
C LEU A 184 7.32 -9.53 0.85
N LEU A 185 7.17 -10.53 1.72
CA LEU A 185 7.78 -10.49 3.05
C LEU A 185 9.31 -10.48 2.97
N ARG A 186 9.91 -11.28 2.07
CA ARG A 186 11.36 -11.28 1.82
C ARG A 186 11.85 -9.90 1.38
N LEU A 187 11.19 -9.25 0.42
CA LEU A 187 11.57 -7.89 -0.02
C LEU A 187 11.46 -6.85 1.11
N ILE A 188 10.44 -6.98 1.96
CA ILE A 188 10.32 -6.14 3.16
C ILE A 188 11.50 -6.38 4.11
N GLU A 189 11.86 -7.64 4.38
CA GLU A 189 12.97 -8.00 5.27
C GLU A 189 14.33 -7.55 4.74
N GLU A 190 14.52 -7.59 3.43
CA GLU A 190 15.75 -7.12 2.77
C GLU A 190 15.89 -5.59 2.77
N SER A 191 14.79 -4.86 2.98
CA SER A 191 14.79 -3.38 2.96
C SER A 191 15.05 -2.74 4.34
N VAL A 192 15.03 -3.52 5.45
CA VAL A 192 15.08 -3.01 6.83
C VAL A 192 16.31 -3.43 7.61
#